data_4141876d57458cf1415d8c4620e00ce4
#
_entry.id   4141876d57458cf1415d8c4620e00ce4
#
_cell.length_a   1.000
_cell.length_b   1.000
_cell.length_c   1.000
_cell.angle_alpha   90.00
_cell.angle_beta   90.00
_cell.angle_gamma   90.00
#
_symmetry.space_group_name_H-M   'P 1'
#
loop_
_entity.id
_entity.type
_entity.pdbx_description
1 polymer ?
#
loop_
_entity_poly.entity_id
_entity_poly.type
_entity_poly.pdbx_seq_one_letter_code
_entity_poly.pdbx_strand_id
1 'polypeptide(L)'
;RCGDSINLAFPDSKTRRGRVGKDRAGTLETSCNQGTPFAGCGLIRRLTPRECWRLQGFSDEMFDRARAVNSDNQLYRQAGNSVTIQVVYAVGRQILAAQEALEQGE
;
A
#
# COMPACT_ATOMS: atom_id res chain seq x y z
N ARG A 1 16.10 9.14 5.27
CA ARG A 1 15.15 10.09 5.85
C ARG A 1 13.86 9.35 6.25
N CYS A 2 13.35 9.61 7.43
CA CYS A 2 12.09 9.01 7.87
C CYS A 2 10.97 9.40 6.91
N GLY A 3 10.16 8.47 6.48
CA GLY A 3 9.11 8.68 5.49
C GLY A 3 9.48 8.23 4.08
N ASP A 4 10.76 8.03 3.79
CA ASP A 4 11.17 7.46 2.52
C ASP A 4 10.86 5.96 2.48
N SER A 5 10.56 5.44 1.31
CA SER A 5 10.40 4.00 1.10
C SER A 5 11.52 3.44 0.24
N ILE A 6 11.87 2.20 0.51
CA ILE A 6 12.91 1.49 -0.22
C ILE A 6 12.35 0.15 -0.69
N ASN A 7 12.56 -0.18 -1.97
CA ASN A 7 12.20 -1.48 -2.48
C ASN A 7 13.31 -2.48 -2.14
N LEU A 8 12.98 -3.51 -1.37
CA LEU A 8 13.90 -4.53 -0.90
C LEU A 8 14.00 -5.75 -1.83
N ALA A 9 13.22 -5.78 -2.92
CA ALA A 9 13.33 -6.83 -3.92
C ALA A 9 14.67 -6.73 -4.64
N PHE A 10 15.39 -7.83 -4.78
CA PHE A 10 16.68 -7.89 -5.46
C PHE A 10 17.77 -6.99 -4.85
N PRO A 11 18.08 -7.09 -3.53
CA PRO A 11 19.05 -6.23 -2.88
C PRO A 11 20.48 -6.35 -3.45
N ASP A 12 20.84 -7.52 -3.96
CA ASP A 12 22.17 -7.79 -4.51
C ASP A 12 22.28 -7.57 -6.02
N SER A 13 21.20 -7.16 -6.68
CA SER A 13 21.21 -6.96 -8.13
C SER A 13 21.92 -5.67 -8.52
N LYS A 14 22.84 -5.76 -9.47
CA LYS A 14 23.51 -4.59 -10.03
C LYS A 14 22.63 -3.83 -11.03
N THR A 15 21.67 -4.50 -11.64
CA THR A 15 20.79 -3.94 -12.68
C THR A 15 19.42 -3.56 -12.14
N ARG A 16 18.92 -4.27 -11.12
CA ARG A 16 17.62 -4.03 -10.48
C ARG A 16 17.83 -3.46 -9.08
N ARG A 17 18.23 -2.20 -9.02
CA ARG A 17 18.42 -1.52 -7.74
C ARG A 17 17.08 -1.08 -7.18
N GLY A 18 16.92 -1.24 -5.88
CA GLY A 18 15.77 -0.71 -5.17
C GLY A 18 15.69 0.81 -5.33
N ARG A 19 14.51 1.31 -5.67
CA ARG A 19 14.28 2.75 -5.77
C ARG A 19 13.86 3.30 -4.42
N VAL A 20 14.42 4.45 -4.06
CA VAL A 20 14.00 5.19 -2.88
C VAL A 20 12.90 6.17 -3.28
N GLY A 21 11.70 5.98 -2.73
CA GLY A 21 10.61 6.94 -2.87
C GLY A 21 10.63 7.93 -1.72
N LYS A 22 10.71 9.22 -2.03
CA LYS A 22 10.71 10.26 -1.00
C LYS A 22 9.28 10.57 -0.57
N ASP A 23 9.02 10.42 0.73
CA ASP A 23 7.72 10.70 1.37
C ASP A 23 6.52 9.98 0.73
N ARG A 24 6.78 8.88 0.03
CA ARG A 24 5.73 8.03 -0.56
C ARG A 24 6.20 6.59 -0.67
N ALA A 25 5.26 5.68 -0.62
CA ALA A 25 5.53 4.27 -0.82
C ALA A 25 5.53 3.93 -2.31
N GLY A 26 6.32 2.92 -2.69
CA GLY A 26 6.19 2.29 -3.99
C GLY A 26 4.93 1.42 -4.07
N THR A 27 4.74 0.74 -5.20
CA THR A 27 3.64 -0.20 -5.37
C THR A 27 3.76 -1.34 -4.37
N LEU A 28 2.68 -1.63 -3.65
CA LEU A 28 2.63 -2.76 -2.73
C LEU A 28 2.51 -4.07 -3.52
N GLU A 29 3.37 -5.00 -3.19
CA GLU A 29 3.36 -6.34 -3.78
C GLU A 29 2.83 -7.35 -2.76
N THR A 30 2.41 -8.51 -3.24
CA THR A 30 1.89 -9.58 -2.38
C THR A 30 2.91 -10.13 -1.40
N SER A 31 4.20 -9.98 -1.68
CA SER A 31 5.30 -10.41 -0.82
C SER A 31 5.87 -9.31 0.06
N CYS A 32 5.37 -8.09 -0.06
CA CYS A 32 5.81 -6.88 0.67
C CYS A 32 7.33 -6.68 0.69
N ASN A 33 7.85 -6.11 -0.39
CA ASN A 33 9.27 -5.79 -0.53
C ASN A 33 9.60 -4.33 -0.21
N GLN A 34 8.69 -3.61 0.45
CA GLN A 34 8.89 -2.21 0.83
C GLN A 34 9.51 -2.11 2.22
N GLY A 35 10.50 -1.25 2.35
CA GLY A 35 11.14 -0.95 3.60
C GLY A 35 11.17 0.56 3.87
N THR A 36 11.43 0.94 5.10
CA THR A 36 11.56 2.34 5.51
C THR A 36 12.78 2.50 6.41
N PRO A 37 13.53 3.61 6.31
CA PRO A 37 14.61 3.86 7.24
C PRO A 37 14.09 3.98 8.67
N PHE A 38 14.79 3.34 9.58
CA PHE A 38 14.48 3.45 11.01
C PHE A 38 15.12 4.70 11.58
N ALA A 39 14.33 5.58 12.18
CA ALA A 39 14.78 6.87 12.66
C ALA A 39 15.95 6.74 13.64
N GLY A 40 17.07 7.41 13.35
CA GLY A 40 18.23 7.54 14.23
C GLY A 40 19.17 6.35 14.30
N CYS A 41 18.89 5.23 13.66
CA CYS A 41 19.71 4.01 13.76
C CYS A 41 20.47 3.63 12.49
N GLY A 42 20.23 4.29 11.37
CA GLY A 42 20.82 3.92 10.08
C GLY A 42 20.37 2.55 9.56
N LEU A 43 19.36 1.94 10.18
CA LEU A 43 18.82 0.65 9.81
C LEU A 43 17.56 0.82 8.93
N ILE A 44 17.35 -0.16 8.05
CA ILE A 44 16.15 -0.24 7.23
C ILE A 44 15.29 -1.36 7.78
N ARG A 45 14.01 -1.08 8.05
CA ARG A 45 13.04 -2.10 8.46
C ARG A 45 12.01 -2.33 7.37
N ARG A 46 11.51 -3.57 7.30
CA ARG A 46 10.40 -3.92 6.42
C ARG A 46 9.10 -3.34 7.00
N LEU A 47 8.19 -2.94 6.13
CA LEU A 47 6.86 -2.52 6.56
C LEU A 47 6.11 -3.67 7.23
N THR A 48 5.37 -3.37 8.30
CA THR A 48 4.49 -4.34 8.93
C THR A 48 3.21 -4.51 8.10
N PRO A 49 2.48 -5.65 8.25
CA PRO A 49 1.20 -5.81 7.56
C PRO A 49 0.21 -4.68 7.83
N ARG A 50 0.15 -4.20 9.08
CA ARG A 50 -0.72 -3.07 9.46
C ARG A 50 -0.38 -1.81 8.67
N GLU A 51 0.90 -1.51 8.50
CA GLU A 51 1.36 -0.37 7.73
C GLU A 51 0.99 -0.49 6.25
N CYS A 52 1.12 -1.69 5.67
CA CYS A 52 0.70 -1.94 4.29
C CYS A 52 -0.80 -1.73 4.10
N TRP A 53 -1.62 -2.18 5.05
CA TRP A 53 -3.06 -1.96 5.02
C TRP A 53 -3.43 -0.47 5.15
N ARG A 54 -2.73 0.27 6.02
CA ARG A 54 -2.91 1.73 6.16
C ARG A 54 -2.58 2.47 4.86
N LEU A 55 -1.51 2.07 4.17
CA LEU A 55 -1.13 2.67 2.89
C LEU A 55 -2.21 2.46 1.82
N GLN A 56 -2.94 1.35 1.86
CA GLN A 56 -4.07 1.10 0.97
C GLN A 56 -5.35 1.82 1.43
N GLY A 57 -5.35 2.45 2.59
CA GLY A 57 -6.48 3.22 3.10
C GLY A 57 -7.45 2.44 3.97
N PHE A 58 -7.13 1.21 4.34
CA PHE A 58 -7.96 0.42 5.26
C PHE A 58 -7.83 0.93 6.68
N SER A 59 -8.93 0.90 7.44
CA SER A 59 -8.92 1.26 8.86
C SER A 59 -8.25 0.18 9.70
N ASP A 60 -7.73 0.57 10.87
CA ASP A 60 -7.13 -0.37 11.80
C ASP A 60 -8.14 -1.41 12.31
N GLU A 61 -9.42 -1.03 12.44
CA GLU A 61 -10.49 -1.95 12.83
C GLU A 61 -10.66 -3.08 11.81
N MET A 62 -10.65 -2.74 10.52
CA MET A 62 -10.70 -3.75 9.45
C MET A 62 -9.49 -4.68 9.49
N PHE A 63 -8.31 -4.11 9.72
CA PHE A 63 -7.08 -4.89 9.84
C PHE A 63 -7.14 -5.85 11.04
N ASP A 64 -7.57 -5.38 12.19
CA ASP A 64 -7.65 -6.21 13.40
C ASP A 64 -8.61 -7.39 13.22
N ARG A 65 -9.74 -7.18 12.54
CA ARG A 65 -10.67 -8.25 12.18
C ARG A 65 -10.04 -9.30 11.27
N ALA A 66 -9.31 -8.85 10.26
CA ALA A 66 -8.63 -9.74 9.33
C ALA A 66 -7.49 -10.50 10.02
N ARG A 67 -6.73 -9.82 10.88
CA ARG A 67 -5.61 -10.42 11.62
C ARG A 67 -6.04 -11.55 12.53
N ALA A 68 -7.24 -11.50 13.06
CA ALA A 68 -7.77 -12.55 13.94
C ALA A 68 -7.84 -13.93 13.26
N VAL A 69 -7.95 -13.97 11.94
CA VAL A 69 -8.15 -15.21 11.15
C VAL A 69 -7.10 -15.46 10.07
N ASN A 70 -6.15 -14.55 9.87
CA ASN A 70 -5.13 -14.63 8.81
C ASN A 70 -3.72 -14.52 9.37
N SER A 71 -2.76 -15.20 8.72
CA SER A 71 -1.33 -15.05 9.01
C SER A 71 -0.79 -13.73 8.41
N ASP A 72 0.42 -13.32 8.87
CA ASP A 72 1.08 -12.12 8.35
C ASP A 72 1.30 -12.21 6.84
N ASN A 73 1.71 -13.37 6.32
CA ASN A 73 1.91 -13.57 4.87
C ASN A 73 0.61 -13.35 4.10
N GLN A 74 -0.52 -13.83 4.63
CA GLN A 74 -1.83 -13.62 4.02
C GLN A 74 -2.24 -12.15 4.06
N LEU A 75 -1.94 -11.45 5.15
CA LEU A 75 -2.23 -10.02 5.29
C LEU A 75 -1.43 -9.18 4.29
N TYR A 76 -0.16 -9.49 4.09
CA TYR A 76 0.67 -8.86 3.04
C TYR A 76 0.09 -9.10 1.66
N ARG A 77 -0.29 -10.34 1.37
CA ARG A 77 -0.87 -10.72 0.08
C ARG A 77 -2.18 -9.99 -0.18
N GLN A 78 -3.04 -9.87 0.82
CA GLN A 78 -4.30 -9.13 0.73
C GLN A 78 -4.04 -7.64 0.45
N ALA A 79 -3.08 -7.03 1.12
CA ALA A 79 -2.72 -5.64 0.87
C ALA A 79 -2.22 -5.44 -0.57
N GLY A 80 -1.36 -6.34 -1.06
CA GLY A 80 -0.82 -6.25 -2.42
C GLY A 80 -1.86 -6.48 -3.51
N ASN A 81 -2.84 -7.35 -3.26
CA ASN A 81 -3.91 -7.65 -4.23
C ASN A 81 -5.05 -6.62 -4.22
N SER A 82 -5.11 -5.78 -3.18
CA SER A 82 -6.18 -4.79 -3.06
C SER A 82 -5.89 -3.54 -3.88
N VAL A 83 -6.92 -2.72 -4.08
CA VAL A 83 -6.81 -1.41 -4.72
C VAL A 83 -6.91 -0.34 -3.63
N THR A 84 -6.14 0.74 -3.77
CA THR A 84 -6.18 1.86 -2.82
C THR A 84 -7.60 2.41 -2.71
N ILE A 85 -8.13 2.45 -1.49
CA ILE A 85 -9.53 2.84 -1.24
C ILE A 85 -9.83 4.25 -1.75
N GLN A 86 -8.92 5.20 -1.53
CA GLN A 86 -9.11 6.58 -2.00
C GLN A 86 -9.25 6.65 -3.52
N VAL A 87 -8.48 5.85 -4.26
CA VAL A 87 -8.55 5.81 -5.73
C VAL A 87 -9.90 5.24 -6.17
N VAL A 88 -10.32 4.12 -5.59
CA VAL A 88 -11.62 3.50 -5.91
C VAL A 88 -12.77 4.43 -5.58
N TYR A 89 -12.70 5.13 -4.46
CA TYR A 89 -13.70 6.11 -4.06
C TYR A 89 -13.82 7.25 -5.07
N ALA A 90 -12.66 7.80 -5.51
CA ALA A 90 -12.64 8.87 -6.49
C ALA A 90 -13.22 8.44 -7.84
N VAL A 91 -12.83 7.24 -8.31
CA VAL A 91 -13.36 6.67 -9.56
C VAL A 91 -14.87 6.41 -9.44
N GLY A 92 -15.31 5.84 -8.33
CA GLY A 92 -16.74 5.58 -8.07
C GLY A 92 -17.58 6.84 -8.08
N ARG A 93 -17.09 7.92 -7.49
CA ARG A 93 -17.78 9.22 -7.53
C ARG A 93 -17.91 9.77 -8.95
N GLN A 94 -16.88 9.63 -9.77
CA GLN A 94 -16.92 10.05 -11.17
C GLN A 94 -17.94 9.24 -11.99
N ILE A 95 -18.02 7.94 -11.73
CA ILE A 95 -19.01 7.07 -12.40
C ILE A 95 -20.43 7.50 -12.01
N LEU A 96 -20.70 7.75 -10.74
CA LEU A 96 -22.01 8.21 -10.28
C LEU A 96 -22.37 9.56 -10.87
N ALA A 97 -21.44 10.51 -10.92
CA ALA A 97 -21.67 11.82 -11.52
C ALA A 97 -22.00 11.69 -13.02
N ALA A 98 -21.29 10.83 -13.75
CA ALA A 98 -21.55 10.57 -15.16
C ALA A 98 -22.94 9.94 -15.38
N GLN A 99 -23.33 9.00 -14.52
CA GLN A 99 -24.65 8.37 -14.58
C GLN A 99 -25.77 9.38 -14.35
N GLU A 100 -25.64 10.23 -13.32
CA GLU A 100 -26.60 11.29 -13.04
C GLU A 100 -26.73 12.27 -14.20
N ALA A 101 -25.62 12.65 -14.83
CA ALA A 101 -25.62 13.53 -15.99
C ALA A 101 -26.34 12.88 -17.18
N LEU A 102 -26.16 11.58 -17.41
CA LEU A 102 -26.85 10.85 -18.45
C LEU A 102 -28.37 10.75 -18.20
N GLU A 103 -28.77 10.53 -16.95
CA GLU A 103 -30.20 10.49 -16.58
C GLU A 103 -30.86 11.83 -16.71
N GLN A 104 -30.16 12.93 -16.39
CA GLN A 104 -30.68 14.30 -16.55
C GLN A 104 -30.71 14.74 -18.02
N GLY A 105 -29.89 14.14 -18.87
CA GLY A 105 -29.82 14.44 -20.30
C GLY A 105 -30.96 13.82 -21.15
N GLU A 106 -31.77 12.97 -20.52
CA GLU A 106 -32.99 12.45 -21.15
C GLU A 106 -34.18 13.39 -20.83
#